data_7138322791f92772dccc8dc12e6b3a01
#
_entry.id   7138322791f92772dccc8dc12e6b3a01
#
_cell.length_a   1.000
_cell.length_b   1.000
_cell.length_c   1.000
_cell.angle_alpha   90.00
_cell.angle_beta   90.00
_cell.angle_gamma   90.00
#
_symmetry.space_group_name_H-M   'P 1'
#
loop_
_entity.id
_entity.type
_entity.pdbx_description
1 polymer ?
#
loop_
_entity_poly.entity_id
_entity_poly.type
_entity_poly.pdbx_seq_one_letter_code
_entity_poly.pdbx_strand_id
1 'polypeptide(L)'
;MRLDMPCVETAHLLLRPVEEGDVCDMFTYYSDPLVMRYLSLHPHTDIEETLNSIRSYFLTWEKRGVPQAWVIVHKHDDKVIGNLDIHTIDGDIGEIGYLMHPDYWNQGLMREAVSALVKAGFAHVGLRRMEAYVAVEHPASAAVLKHCGFVQEGILRKLALLSDGRYHDMVLMSILKEYILTESFRLDK
;
A
#
# COMPACT_ATOMS: atom_id res chain seq x y z
N MET A 1 -2.48 19.24 6.59
CA MET A 1 -2.31 17.80 6.34
C MET A 1 -1.16 17.31 7.20
N ARG A 2 -1.31 16.20 7.90
CA ARG A 2 -0.24 15.58 8.68
C ARG A 2 0.40 14.50 7.84
N LEU A 3 1.72 14.52 7.75
CA LEU A 3 2.49 13.59 6.91
C LEU A 3 3.30 12.59 7.75
N ASP A 4 3.53 12.87 9.04
CA ASP A 4 4.04 11.91 10.01
C ASP A 4 2.96 10.86 10.29
N MET A 5 3.27 9.58 10.11
CA MET A 5 2.29 8.52 10.30
C MET A 5 2.46 7.85 11.66
N PRO A 6 1.35 7.66 12.43
CA PRO A 6 1.42 6.99 13.71
C PRO A 6 1.73 5.50 13.56
N CYS A 7 2.30 4.87 14.59
CA CYS A 7 2.27 3.42 14.68
C CYS A 7 0.84 2.95 14.95
N VAL A 8 0.39 1.91 14.25
CA VAL A 8 -0.95 1.34 14.41
C VAL A 8 -0.83 -0.15 14.67
N GLU A 9 -1.36 -0.58 15.78
CA GLU A 9 -1.47 -2.00 16.12
C GLU A 9 -2.86 -2.52 15.74
N THR A 10 -2.89 -3.67 15.07
CA THR A 10 -4.10 -4.38 14.66
C THR A 10 -4.13 -5.77 15.29
N ALA A 11 -5.04 -6.65 14.89
CA ALA A 11 -5.13 -8.00 15.47
C ALA A 11 -3.82 -8.79 15.28
N HIS A 12 -3.25 -8.79 14.07
CA HIS A 12 -2.09 -9.60 13.71
C HIS A 12 -0.85 -8.77 13.35
N LEU A 13 -1.00 -7.47 13.13
CA LEU A 13 0.03 -6.61 12.55
C LEU A 13 0.40 -5.44 13.47
N LEU A 14 1.66 -5.00 13.36
CA LEU A 14 2.11 -3.67 13.75
C LEU A 14 2.50 -2.92 12.47
N LEU A 15 1.84 -1.80 12.21
CA LEU A 15 2.14 -0.88 11.11
C LEU A 15 2.94 0.27 11.67
N ARG A 16 4.15 0.49 11.19
CA ARG A 16 5.05 1.56 11.64
C ARG A 16 5.82 2.16 10.48
N PRO A 17 6.32 3.39 10.61
CA PRO A 17 7.19 3.98 9.58
C PRO A 17 8.35 3.07 9.19
N VAL A 18 8.73 3.14 7.90
CA VAL A 18 9.91 2.44 7.34
C VAL A 18 11.19 2.99 7.98
N GLU A 19 12.13 2.10 8.31
CA GLU A 19 13.47 2.42 8.82
C GLU A 19 14.55 1.72 7.99
N GLU A 20 15.80 2.21 8.04
CA GLU A 20 16.91 1.55 7.33
C GLU A 20 17.15 0.11 7.79
N GLY A 21 16.87 -0.17 9.06
CA GLY A 21 17.01 -1.53 9.64
C GLY A 21 16.08 -2.57 9.01
N ASP A 22 15.05 -2.16 8.29
CA ASP A 22 14.09 -3.06 7.63
C ASP A 22 14.65 -3.69 6.33
N VAL A 23 15.82 -3.27 5.89
CA VAL A 23 16.40 -3.62 4.59
C VAL A 23 16.48 -5.12 4.33
N CYS A 24 16.85 -5.94 5.32
CA CYS A 24 16.99 -7.38 5.14
C CYS A 24 15.64 -8.05 4.86
N ASP A 25 14.63 -7.72 5.65
CA ASP A 25 13.28 -8.26 5.46
C ASP A 25 12.67 -7.73 4.17
N MET A 26 12.80 -6.43 3.89
CA MET A 26 12.29 -5.82 2.66
C MET A 26 12.93 -6.44 1.41
N PHE A 27 14.22 -6.73 1.43
CA PHE A 27 14.89 -7.37 0.29
C PHE A 27 14.26 -8.72 -0.07
N THR A 28 13.77 -9.49 0.89
CA THR A 28 13.16 -10.81 0.62
C THR A 28 11.98 -10.74 -0.35
N TYR A 29 11.18 -9.70 -0.29
CA TYR A 29 10.03 -9.53 -1.18
C TYR A 29 10.28 -8.53 -2.33
N TYR A 30 11.21 -7.59 -2.19
CA TYR A 30 11.63 -6.72 -3.31
C TYR A 30 12.46 -7.46 -4.36
N SER A 31 13.14 -8.55 -4.01
CA SER A 31 13.87 -9.41 -4.95
C SER A 31 13.01 -10.49 -5.59
N ASP A 32 11.76 -10.69 -5.14
CA ASP A 32 10.88 -11.72 -5.67
C ASP A 32 10.15 -11.26 -6.94
N PRO A 33 10.39 -11.90 -8.11
CA PRO A 33 9.70 -11.55 -9.35
C PRO A 33 8.18 -11.72 -9.30
N LEU A 34 7.65 -12.60 -8.44
CA LEU A 34 6.20 -12.77 -8.28
C LEU A 34 5.57 -11.55 -7.62
N VAL A 35 6.24 -10.97 -6.62
CA VAL A 35 5.80 -9.75 -5.93
C VAL A 35 5.86 -8.55 -6.86
N MET A 36 6.97 -8.43 -7.62
CA MET A 36 7.23 -7.29 -8.49
C MET A 36 6.48 -7.32 -9.81
N ARG A 37 5.82 -8.44 -10.14
CA ARG A 37 5.19 -8.69 -11.45
C ARG A 37 4.24 -7.59 -11.91
N TYR A 38 3.47 -7.00 -11.00
CA TYR A 38 2.46 -5.99 -11.31
C TYR A 38 2.86 -4.58 -10.88
N LEU A 39 4.15 -4.35 -10.65
CA LEU A 39 4.72 -3.05 -10.32
C LEU A 39 5.53 -2.49 -11.49
N SER A 40 5.72 -1.19 -11.51
CA SER A 40 6.59 -0.51 -12.47
C SER A 40 8.09 -0.58 -12.09
N LEU A 41 8.43 -1.42 -11.14
CA LEU A 41 9.79 -1.64 -10.64
C LEU A 41 10.25 -3.04 -11.02
N HIS A 42 11.54 -3.20 -11.30
CA HIS A 42 12.16 -4.51 -11.47
C HIS A 42 12.49 -5.14 -10.10
N PRO A 43 12.52 -6.47 -10.00
CA PRO A 43 13.02 -7.14 -8.81
C PRO A 43 14.45 -6.66 -8.49
N HIS A 44 14.72 -6.37 -7.22
CA HIS A 44 16.06 -5.99 -6.78
C HIS A 44 17.01 -7.17 -6.90
N THR A 45 18.22 -6.93 -7.36
CA THR A 45 19.25 -7.96 -7.59
C THR A 45 20.22 -8.09 -6.41
N ASP A 46 20.34 -7.05 -5.61
CA ASP A 46 21.13 -7.04 -4.38
C ASP A 46 20.47 -6.17 -3.29
N ILE A 47 20.95 -6.33 -2.06
CA ILE A 47 20.40 -5.65 -0.90
C ILE A 47 20.64 -4.14 -0.92
N GLU A 48 21.69 -3.67 -1.60
CA GLU A 48 22.00 -2.23 -1.73
C GLU A 48 20.92 -1.50 -2.54
N GLU A 49 20.32 -2.15 -3.53
CA GLU A 49 19.18 -1.58 -4.27
C GLU A 49 17.98 -1.34 -3.34
N THR A 50 17.71 -2.27 -2.41
CA THR A 50 16.66 -2.11 -1.41
C THR A 50 17.01 -0.98 -0.44
N LEU A 51 18.24 -0.93 0.05
CA LEU A 51 18.70 0.13 0.95
C LEU A 51 18.63 1.50 0.29
N ASN A 52 19.02 1.59 -0.98
CA ASN A 52 18.89 2.82 -1.77
C ASN A 52 17.43 3.23 -1.95
N SER A 53 16.52 2.28 -2.18
CA SER A 53 15.07 2.55 -2.23
C SER A 53 14.54 3.07 -0.90
N ILE A 54 14.98 2.50 0.23
CA ILE A 54 14.62 3.01 1.56
C ILE A 54 15.09 4.47 1.71
N ARG A 55 16.34 4.75 1.44
CA ARG A 55 16.94 6.08 1.63
C ARG A 55 16.41 7.15 0.68
N SER A 56 16.25 6.81 -0.60
CA SER A 56 15.90 7.79 -1.63
C SER A 56 14.40 7.94 -1.84
N TYR A 57 13.60 6.95 -1.50
CA TYR A 57 12.16 6.96 -1.68
C TYR A 57 11.42 7.04 -0.33
N PHE A 58 11.56 6.04 0.55
CA PHE A 58 10.76 5.97 1.76
C PHE A 58 11.13 7.06 2.78
N LEU A 59 12.41 7.31 3.03
CA LEU A 59 12.86 8.30 4.01
C LEU A 59 12.84 9.75 3.49
N THR A 60 12.46 9.98 2.23
CA THR A 60 12.32 11.34 1.65
C THR A 60 10.87 11.83 1.57
N TRP A 61 9.97 11.22 2.31
CA TRP A 61 8.53 11.50 2.31
C TRP A 61 8.20 13.00 2.49
N GLU A 62 8.88 13.73 3.38
CA GLU A 62 8.69 15.17 3.55
C GLU A 62 8.98 15.97 2.28
N LYS A 63 10.12 15.66 1.62
CA LYS A 63 10.52 16.34 0.36
C LYS A 63 9.55 16.03 -0.77
N ARG A 64 8.93 14.87 -0.73
CA ARG A 64 7.92 14.43 -1.70
C ARG A 64 6.52 14.99 -1.40
N GLY A 65 6.31 15.52 -0.19
CA GLY A 65 5.00 16.03 0.24
C GLY A 65 3.95 14.93 0.41
N VAL A 66 4.37 13.72 0.78
CA VAL A 66 3.50 12.55 0.98
C VAL A 66 3.66 12.02 2.41
N PRO A 67 2.69 11.25 2.95
CA PRO A 67 2.83 10.63 4.25
C PRO A 67 3.99 9.61 4.31
N GLN A 68 4.50 9.38 5.52
CA GLN A 68 5.43 8.30 5.76
C GLN A 68 4.81 6.96 5.33
N ALA A 69 5.59 6.15 4.59
CA ALA A 69 5.19 4.79 4.30
C ALA A 69 5.28 3.92 5.57
N TRP A 70 4.40 2.94 5.67
CA TRP A 70 4.46 1.93 6.69
C TRP A 70 5.10 0.64 6.19
N VAL A 71 5.91 0.01 7.01
CA VAL A 71 6.15 -1.43 6.95
C VAL A 71 5.04 -2.17 7.69
N ILE A 72 4.79 -3.40 7.26
CA ILE A 72 3.85 -4.34 7.85
C ILE A 72 4.67 -5.35 8.65
N VAL A 73 4.66 -5.24 9.97
CA VAL A 73 5.32 -6.21 10.85
C VAL A 73 4.29 -7.27 11.27
N HIS A 74 4.57 -8.55 11.02
CA HIS A 74 3.77 -9.66 11.51
C HIS A 74 4.10 -9.93 12.98
N LYS A 75 3.16 -9.73 13.88
CA LYS A 75 3.40 -9.74 15.35
C LYS A 75 3.89 -11.08 15.88
N HIS A 76 3.45 -12.19 15.30
CA HIS A 76 3.87 -13.53 15.74
C HIS A 76 5.31 -13.86 15.34
N ASP A 77 5.72 -13.47 14.12
CA ASP A 77 7.02 -13.84 13.57
C ASP A 77 8.08 -12.74 13.83
N ASP A 78 7.65 -11.58 14.32
CA ASP A 78 8.46 -10.37 14.52
C ASP A 78 9.28 -9.99 13.27
N LYS A 79 8.62 -10.05 12.09
CA LYS A 79 9.23 -9.80 10.78
C LYS A 79 8.46 -8.74 10.00
N VAL A 80 9.19 -7.95 9.23
CA VAL A 80 8.60 -7.11 8.19
C VAL A 80 8.23 -7.98 7.00
N ILE A 81 6.93 -8.06 6.72
CA ILE A 81 6.36 -8.93 5.68
C ILE A 81 5.84 -8.20 4.45
N GLY A 82 5.90 -6.88 4.45
CA GLY A 82 5.41 -6.04 3.37
C GLY A 82 5.48 -4.56 3.72
N ASN A 83 5.02 -3.74 2.81
CA ASN A 83 4.84 -2.31 3.05
C ASN A 83 3.61 -1.77 2.31
N LEU A 84 3.15 -0.61 2.76
CA LEU A 84 2.05 0.15 2.14
C LEU A 84 2.25 1.64 2.37
N ASP A 85 1.78 2.45 1.45
CA ASP A 85 1.93 3.90 1.49
C ASP A 85 0.78 4.65 0.81
N ILE A 86 0.78 5.96 1.03
CA ILE A 86 0.07 6.95 0.21
C ILE A 86 1.18 7.68 -0.55
N HIS A 87 1.50 7.23 -1.76
CA HIS A 87 2.71 7.66 -2.46
C HIS A 87 2.51 8.90 -3.34
N THR A 88 1.27 9.28 -3.60
CA THR A 88 0.92 10.49 -4.34
C THR A 88 -0.21 11.21 -3.63
N ILE A 89 -0.14 12.54 -3.57
CA ILE A 89 -1.22 13.40 -3.10
C ILE A 89 -1.48 14.50 -4.11
N ASP A 90 -2.73 14.64 -4.53
CA ASP A 90 -3.23 15.75 -5.31
C ASP A 90 -4.40 16.42 -4.55
N GLY A 91 -4.12 17.57 -3.95
CA GLY A 91 -5.07 18.25 -3.07
C GLY A 91 -5.45 17.39 -1.85
N ASP A 92 -6.67 16.87 -1.82
CA ASP A 92 -7.21 15.99 -0.79
C ASP A 92 -7.47 14.55 -1.27
N ILE A 93 -6.84 14.19 -2.40
CA ILE A 93 -6.88 12.85 -3.00
C ILE A 93 -5.52 12.18 -2.78
N GLY A 94 -5.52 10.95 -2.27
CA GLY A 94 -4.31 10.15 -2.06
C GLY A 94 -4.33 8.87 -2.87
N GLU A 95 -3.24 8.57 -3.59
CA GLU A 95 -3.04 7.30 -4.26
C GLU A 95 -2.26 6.34 -3.35
N ILE A 96 -2.78 5.12 -3.17
CA ILE A 96 -2.18 4.11 -2.31
C ILE A 96 -1.50 3.00 -3.10
N GLY A 97 -0.39 2.50 -2.54
CA GLY A 97 0.30 1.31 -3.00
C GLY A 97 0.59 0.34 -1.85
N TYR A 98 0.74 -0.93 -2.18
CA TYR A 98 1.13 -1.96 -1.21
C TYR A 98 1.71 -3.19 -1.90
N LEU A 99 2.55 -3.89 -1.14
CA LEU A 99 3.07 -5.20 -1.52
C LEU A 99 3.37 -6.04 -0.28
N MET A 100 3.44 -7.36 -0.45
CA MET A 100 3.60 -8.30 0.67
C MET A 100 4.34 -9.55 0.21
N HIS A 101 5.18 -10.09 1.08
CA HIS A 101 5.89 -11.35 0.90
C HIS A 101 4.91 -12.51 0.59
N PRO A 102 5.19 -13.38 -0.38
CA PRO A 102 4.25 -14.41 -0.84
C PRO A 102 3.80 -15.38 0.25
N ASP A 103 4.66 -15.73 1.21
CA ASP A 103 4.33 -16.65 2.30
C ASP A 103 3.18 -16.16 3.20
N TYR A 104 2.86 -14.87 3.12
CA TYR A 104 1.79 -14.25 3.91
C TYR A 104 0.54 -13.91 3.09
N TRP A 105 0.49 -14.34 1.81
CA TRP A 105 -0.68 -14.16 0.97
C TRP A 105 -1.86 -15.04 1.42
N ASN A 106 -3.07 -14.66 1.02
CA ASN A 106 -4.33 -15.39 1.27
C ASN A 106 -4.70 -15.58 2.76
N GLN A 107 -4.07 -14.85 3.67
CA GLN A 107 -4.31 -14.90 5.13
C GLN A 107 -5.14 -13.72 5.64
N GLY A 108 -5.58 -12.82 4.76
CA GLY A 108 -6.34 -11.61 5.13
C GLY A 108 -5.49 -10.45 5.65
N LEU A 109 -4.17 -10.63 5.81
CA LEU A 109 -3.27 -9.64 6.42
C LEU A 109 -3.19 -8.35 5.61
N MET A 110 -3.12 -8.41 4.27
CA MET A 110 -3.12 -7.19 3.45
C MET A 110 -4.44 -6.43 3.57
N ARG A 111 -5.58 -7.10 3.67
CA ARG A 111 -6.87 -6.45 3.93
C ARG A 111 -6.86 -5.73 5.29
N GLU A 112 -6.29 -6.34 6.32
CA GLU A 112 -6.13 -5.74 7.64
C GLU A 112 -5.27 -4.47 7.58
N ALA A 113 -4.12 -4.54 6.89
CA ALA A 113 -3.20 -3.40 6.72
C ALA A 113 -3.84 -2.25 5.91
N VAL A 114 -4.46 -2.54 4.75
CA VAL A 114 -5.12 -1.52 3.92
C VAL A 114 -6.29 -0.88 4.65
N SER A 115 -7.07 -1.64 5.43
CA SER A 115 -8.15 -1.08 6.26
C SER A 115 -7.63 -0.07 7.29
N ALA A 116 -6.47 -0.34 7.89
CA ALA A 116 -5.82 0.60 8.81
C ALA A 116 -5.30 1.85 8.09
N LEU A 117 -4.68 1.68 6.89
CA LEU A 117 -4.21 2.80 6.08
C LEU A 117 -5.36 3.72 5.65
N VAL A 118 -6.50 3.15 5.25
CA VAL A 118 -7.70 3.91 4.87
C VAL A 118 -8.19 4.77 6.03
N LYS A 119 -8.27 4.20 7.24
CA LYS A 119 -8.65 4.95 8.45
C LYS A 119 -7.67 6.09 8.74
N ALA A 120 -6.35 5.81 8.66
CA ALA A 120 -5.33 6.82 8.90
C ALA A 120 -5.35 7.92 7.82
N GLY A 121 -5.50 7.57 6.56
CA GLY A 121 -5.61 8.52 5.45
C GLY A 121 -6.74 9.52 5.63
N PHE A 122 -7.92 9.05 6.05
CA PHE A 122 -9.06 9.93 6.29
C PHE A 122 -9.00 10.69 7.61
N ALA A 123 -8.58 10.03 8.70
CA ALA A 123 -8.63 10.64 10.03
C ALA A 123 -7.38 11.46 10.37
N HIS A 124 -6.20 10.98 10.00
CA HIS A 124 -4.92 11.58 10.38
C HIS A 124 -4.35 12.48 9.29
N VAL A 125 -4.27 11.98 8.06
CA VAL A 125 -3.77 12.77 6.91
C VAL A 125 -4.80 13.83 6.48
N GLY A 126 -6.08 13.51 6.59
CA GLY A 126 -7.19 14.44 6.28
C GLY A 126 -7.65 14.36 4.82
N LEU A 127 -7.42 13.25 4.15
CA LEU A 127 -7.90 13.02 2.79
C LEU A 127 -9.44 12.97 2.73
N ARG A 128 -9.98 13.29 1.57
CA ARG A 128 -11.40 13.14 1.22
C ARG A 128 -11.62 11.87 0.38
N ARG A 129 -10.62 11.51 -0.44
CA ARG A 129 -10.66 10.38 -1.36
C ARG A 129 -9.33 9.63 -1.32
N MET A 130 -9.41 8.32 -1.39
CA MET A 130 -8.22 7.48 -1.65
C MET A 130 -8.49 6.63 -2.89
N GLU A 131 -7.46 6.44 -3.70
CA GLU A 131 -7.55 5.66 -4.93
C GLU A 131 -6.34 4.73 -5.09
N ALA A 132 -6.51 3.72 -5.96
CA ALA A 132 -5.48 2.78 -6.31
C ALA A 132 -5.65 2.34 -7.78
N TYR A 133 -4.54 2.12 -8.46
CA TYR A 133 -4.51 1.55 -9.79
C TYR A 133 -4.05 0.09 -9.72
N VAL A 134 -4.85 -0.80 -10.25
CA VAL A 134 -4.60 -2.25 -10.20
C VAL A 134 -4.55 -2.80 -11.62
N ALA A 135 -3.51 -3.55 -11.97
CA ALA A 135 -3.48 -4.21 -13.27
C ALA A 135 -4.72 -5.11 -13.45
N VAL A 136 -5.36 -5.06 -14.61
CA VAL A 136 -6.56 -5.90 -14.90
C VAL A 136 -6.27 -7.37 -14.65
N GLU A 137 -5.04 -7.79 -14.89
CA GLU A 137 -4.57 -9.17 -14.70
C GLU A 137 -4.26 -9.52 -13.23
N HIS A 138 -4.45 -8.56 -12.27
CA HIS A 138 -4.18 -8.77 -10.85
C HIS A 138 -5.46 -8.80 -9.98
N PRO A 139 -6.34 -9.79 -10.14
CA PRO A 139 -7.63 -9.85 -9.44
C PRO A 139 -7.49 -9.96 -7.92
N ALA A 140 -6.37 -10.48 -7.41
CA ALA A 140 -6.12 -10.60 -5.97
C ALA A 140 -6.02 -9.21 -5.30
N SER A 141 -5.28 -8.26 -5.91
CA SER A 141 -5.19 -6.89 -5.41
C SER A 141 -6.56 -6.19 -5.47
N ALA A 142 -7.30 -6.35 -6.59
CA ALA A 142 -8.65 -5.80 -6.71
C ALA A 142 -9.61 -6.37 -5.64
N ALA A 143 -9.47 -7.64 -5.27
CA ALA A 143 -10.27 -8.27 -4.21
C ALA A 143 -9.95 -7.68 -2.83
N VAL A 144 -8.66 -7.42 -2.51
CA VAL A 144 -8.27 -6.74 -1.26
C VAL A 144 -8.94 -5.39 -1.16
N LEU A 145 -8.84 -4.56 -2.20
CA LEU A 145 -9.43 -3.21 -2.22
C LEU A 145 -10.95 -3.25 -2.09
N LYS A 146 -11.65 -4.14 -2.81
CA LYS A 146 -13.10 -4.32 -2.69
C LYS A 146 -13.52 -4.66 -1.26
N HIS A 147 -12.79 -5.54 -0.58
CA HIS A 147 -13.07 -5.87 0.83
C HIS A 147 -12.81 -4.71 1.79
N CYS A 148 -11.96 -3.74 1.40
CA CYS A 148 -11.72 -2.52 2.16
C CYS A 148 -12.69 -1.38 1.80
N GLY A 149 -13.71 -1.63 0.97
CA GLY A 149 -14.74 -0.66 0.61
C GLY A 149 -14.43 0.17 -0.65
N PHE A 150 -13.36 -0.14 -1.37
CA PHE A 150 -13.10 0.52 -2.66
C PHE A 150 -14.08 0.06 -3.73
N VAL A 151 -14.52 1.00 -4.54
CA VAL A 151 -15.40 0.79 -5.69
C VAL A 151 -14.60 0.96 -6.98
N GLN A 152 -14.83 0.09 -7.95
CA GLN A 152 -14.25 0.21 -9.27
C GLN A 152 -14.94 1.35 -10.04
N GLU A 153 -14.17 2.30 -10.56
CA GLU A 153 -14.68 3.44 -11.32
C GLU A 153 -14.52 3.28 -12.85
N GLY A 154 -13.46 2.59 -13.27
CA GLY A 154 -13.21 2.40 -14.70
C GLY A 154 -11.94 1.63 -15.00
N ILE A 155 -11.65 1.48 -16.30
CA ILE A 155 -10.43 0.89 -16.82
C ILE A 155 -9.71 1.94 -17.66
N LEU A 156 -8.45 2.19 -17.32
CA LEU A 156 -7.54 3.09 -18.04
C LEU A 156 -6.63 2.25 -18.93
N ARG A 157 -6.83 2.34 -20.23
CA ARG A 157 -6.12 1.49 -21.18
C ARG A 157 -4.66 1.91 -21.31
N LYS A 158 -3.75 0.92 -21.26
CA LYS A 158 -2.30 1.09 -21.47
C LYS A 158 -1.68 2.19 -20.60
N LEU A 159 -2.15 2.30 -19.37
CA LEU A 159 -1.73 3.37 -18.45
C LEU A 159 -0.34 3.15 -17.88
N ALA A 160 -0.03 1.93 -17.44
CA ALA A 160 1.20 1.65 -16.69
C ALA A 160 2.15 0.74 -17.46
N LEU A 161 3.43 1.12 -17.50
CA LEU A 161 4.52 0.25 -17.91
C LEU A 161 4.94 -0.59 -16.71
N LEU A 162 4.73 -1.91 -16.76
CA LEU A 162 5.06 -2.81 -15.66
C LEU A 162 6.42 -3.49 -15.85
N SER A 163 6.83 -4.27 -14.86
CA SER A 163 8.15 -4.93 -14.80
C SER A 163 8.45 -5.86 -15.98
N ASP A 164 7.43 -6.34 -16.67
CA ASP A 164 7.57 -7.15 -17.89
C ASP A 164 7.88 -6.34 -19.16
N GLY A 165 8.05 -5.01 -19.02
CA GLY A 165 8.33 -4.09 -20.12
C GLY A 165 7.16 -3.80 -21.05
N ARG A 166 5.91 -4.09 -20.63
CA ARG A 166 4.70 -3.86 -21.42
C ARG A 166 3.77 -2.85 -20.76
N TYR A 167 3.00 -2.14 -21.58
CA TYR A 167 1.92 -1.29 -21.09
C TYR A 167 0.67 -2.12 -20.77
N HIS A 168 0.16 -1.98 -19.54
CA HIS A 168 -1.01 -2.69 -19.05
C HIS A 168 -2.21 -1.77 -18.85
N ASP A 169 -3.40 -2.35 -18.97
CA ASP A 169 -4.64 -1.71 -18.60
C ASP A 169 -4.78 -1.74 -17.09
N MET A 170 -5.14 -0.60 -16.50
CA MET A 170 -5.27 -0.46 -15.05
C MET A 170 -6.72 -0.20 -14.66
N VAL A 171 -7.20 -0.91 -13.67
CA VAL A 171 -8.49 -0.63 -13.02
C VAL A 171 -8.28 0.50 -12.02
N LEU A 172 -9.02 1.58 -12.17
CA LEU A 172 -9.10 2.61 -11.14
C LEU A 172 -10.12 2.19 -10.08
N MET A 173 -9.67 2.13 -8.85
CA MET A 173 -10.50 1.85 -7.67
C MET A 173 -10.39 2.99 -6.68
N SER A 174 -11.48 3.36 -6.03
CA SER A 174 -11.51 4.45 -5.06
C SER A 174 -12.42 4.21 -3.88
N ILE A 175 -12.13 4.92 -2.78
CA ILE A 175 -12.98 5.00 -1.60
C ILE A 175 -13.11 6.45 -1.15
N LEU A 176 -14.31 6.86 -0.73
CA LEU A 176 -14.60 8.19 -0.24
C LEU A 176 -14.82 8.18 1.27
N LYS A 177 -14.34 9.23 1.94
CA LYS A 177 -14.45 9.40 3.40
C LYS A 177 -15.90 9.27 3.90
N GLU A 178 -16.85 9.81 3.16
CA GLU A 178 -18.27 9.81 3.53
C GLU A 178 -18.89 8.41 3.64
N TYR A 179 -18.39 7.43 2.88
CA TYR A 179 -18.91 6.06 2.93
C TYR A 179 -18.49 5.31 4.20
N ILE A 180 -17.32 5.60 4.75
CA ILE A 180 -16.86 4.99 6.02
C ILE A 180 -17.72 5.48 7.20
N LEU A 181 -18.10 6.76 7.20
CA LEU A 181 -18.93 7.35 8.24
C LEU A 181 -20.36 6.76 8.26
N THR A 182 -20.87 6.32 7.10
CA THR A 182 -22.21 5.72 6.99
C THR A 182 -22.26 4.24 7.36
N GLU A 183 -21.19 3.48 7.17
CA GLU A 183 -21.12 2.06 7.57
C GLU A 183 -20.92 1.88 9.08
N SER A 184 -20.15 2.76 9.74
CA SER A 184 -20.03 2.76 11.21
C SER A 184 -21.37 2.98 11.92
N PHE A 185 -22.32 3.64 11.27
CA PHE A 185 -23.68 3.87 11.80
C PHE A 185 -24.62 2.66 11.61
N ARG A 186 -24.23 1.68 10.77
CA ARG A 186 -25.03 0.45 10.51
C ARG A 186 -24.65 -0.75 11.36
N LEU A 187 -23.48 -0.73 12.01
CA LEU A 187 -23.01 -1.83 12.85
C LEU A 187 -23.47 -1.73 14.32
N ASP A 188 -24.11 -0.61 14.70
CA ASP A 188 -24.65 -0.36 16.05
C ASP A 188 -26.19 -0.48 16.10
N LYS A 189 -26.81 -1.27 15.21
CA LYS A 189 -28.26 -1.55 15.28
C LYS A 189 -28.54 -3.05 15.28
#